data_995c3fad20c8e36228cd86897212be83
#
_entry.id   995c3fad20c8e36228cd86897212be83
#
_cell.length_a   1.000
_cell.length_b   1.000
_cell.length_c   1.000
_cell.angle_alpha   90.00
_cell.angle_beta   90.00
_cell.angle_gamma   90.00
#
_symmetry.space_group_name_H-M   'P 1'
#
loop_
_entity.id
_entity.type
_entity.pdbx_description
1 polymer ?
#
loop_
_entity_poly.entity_id
_entity_poly.type
_entity_poly.pdbx_seq_one_letter_code
_entity_poly.pdbx_strand_id
1 'polypeptide(L)'
;MTRNMFITLTAALVAGSIGQVALSAPTYAGGRVSVTFAPANARDAGALATGLRVYSKYRGLHGARIRQSGHGNAAGLGRNGRGNLGIIHQEGNGHSAILRQNGNDNAYGIFQFGRNTEANVVQNGDGGGGAIFSYGW
;
A
#
# COMPACT_ATOMS: atom_id res chain seq x y z
N MET A 1 -19.07 -8.51 16.41
CA MET A 1 -18.27 -7.60 17.25
C MET A 1 -16.83 -8.12 17.50
N THR A 2 -16.63 -9.38 17.72
CA THR A 2 -15.32 -9.93 18.05
C THR A 2 -14.30 -9.97 16.89
N ARG A 3 -14.73 -10.10 15.65
CA ARG A 3 -13.84 -10.21 14.46
C ARG A 3 -13.14 -8.88 14.11
N ASN A 4 -13.81 -7.75 14.33
CA ASN A 4 -13.23 -6.44 14.04
C ASN A 4 -12.21 -5.98 15.10
N MET A 5 -12.37 -6.47 16.33
CA MET A 5 -11.46 -6.16 17.43
C MET A 5 -10.08 -6.84 17.26
N PHE A 6 -10.05 -8.04 16.68
CA PHE A 6 -8.78 -8.75 16.42
C PHE A 6 -7.97 -8.11 15.30
N ILE A 7 -8.61 -7.60 14.27
CA ILE A 7 -7.93 -6.91 13.17
C ILE A 7 -7.32 -5.59 13.67
N THR A 8 -8.05 -4.87 14.51
CA THR A 8 -7.58 -3.60 15.11
C THR A 8 -6.40 -3.83 16.06
N LEU A 9 -6.42 -4.91 16.83
CA LEU A 9 -5.36 -5.23 17.79
C LEU A 9 -4.08 -5.69 17.09
N THR A 10 -4.21 -6.48 16.03
CA THR A 10 -3.05 -6.98 15.26
C THR A 10 -2.36 -5.84 14.49
N ALA A 11 -3.14 -4.90 13.93
CA ALA A 11 -2.61 -3.71 13.29
C ALA A 11 -1.87 -2.79 14.29
N ALA A 12 -2.39 -2.64 15.51
CA ALA A 12 -1.77 -1.83 16.56
C ALA A 12 -0.43 -2.43 17.05
N LEU A 13 -0.30 -3.77 17.07
CA LEU A 13 0.93 -4.43 17.51
C LEU A 13 2.08 -4.27 16.49
N VAL A 14 1.76 -4.25 15.20
CA VAL A 14 2.74 -4.04 14.13
C VAL A 14 3.14 -2.57 14.02
N ALA A 15 2.27 -1.66 14.43
CA ALA A 15 2.51 -0.21 14.38
C ALA A 15 3.65 0.27 15.28
N GLY A 16 3.91 -0.40 16.40
CA GLY A 16 4.95 -0.01 17.33
C GLY A 16 6.38 -0.18 16.83
N SER A 17 6.57 -0.88 15.71
CA SER A 17 7.91 -1.22 15.19
C SER A 17 8.28 -0.54 13.87
N ILE A 18 7.36 0.09 13.14
CA ILE A 18 7.60 0.55 11.76
C ILE A 18 7.20 2.01 11.49
N GLY A 19 6.78 2.78 12.48
CA GLY A 19 6.32 4.16 12.28
C GLY A 19 4.81 4.33 12.49
N GLN A 20 4.23 5.36 11.92
CA GLN A 20 2.80 5.66 12.11
C GLN A 20 1.90 4.75 11.27
N VAL A 21 0.89 4.16 11.90
CA VAL A 21 -0.20 3.46 11.25
C VAL A 21 -1.46 4.30 11.37
N ALA A 22 -2.02 4.70 10.23
CA ALA A 22 -3.32 5.36 10.19
C ALA A 22 -4.40 4.31 9.90
N LEU A 23 -5.37 4.21 10.80
CA LEU A 23 -6.55 3.37 10.64
C LEU A 23 -7.75 4.25 10.28
N SER A 24 -8.35 4.02 9.13
CA SER A 24 -9.62 4.65 8.77
C SER A 24 -10.79 3.77 9.19
N ALA A 25 -11.71 4.32 9.97
CA ALA A 25 -12.89 3.60 10.43
C ALA A 25 -13.94 3.42 9.33
N PRO A 26 -14.66 2.28 9.29
CA PRO A 26 -15.72 2.05 8.33
C PRO A 26 -16.96 2.90 8.62
N THR A 27 -17.58 3.41 7.58
CA THR A 27 -18.85 4.09 7.63
C THR A 27 -19.89 3.34 6.80
N TYR A 28 -20.98 2.89 7.47
CA TYR A 28 -22.24 2.32 6.96
C TYR A 28 -22.21 1.22 5.85
N ALA A 29 -22.98 0.16 6.07
CA ALA A 29 -23.43 -0.95 5.18
C ALA A 29 -22.41 -1.60 4.22
N GLY A 30 -21.30 -1.01 3.99
CA GLY A 30 -20.07 -1.55 3.37
C GLY A 30 -18.91 -0.97 4.13
N GLY A 31 -18.11 -1.79 4.78
CA GLY A 31 -16.99 -1.34 5.61
C GLY A 31 -15.69 -1.26 4.81
N ARG A 32 -14.79 -0.38 5.23
CA ARG A 32 -13.41 -0.34 4.71
C ARG A 32 -12.44 -0.14 5.86
N VAL A 33 -11.41 -0.94 5.88
CA VAL A 33 -10.25 -0.76 6.75
C VAL A 33 -9.02 -0.53 5.89
N SER A 34 -8.25 0.49 6.21
CA SER A 34 -6.97 0.75 5.55
C SER A 34 -5.87 0.94 6.59
N VAL A 35 -4.75 0.28 6.36
CA VAL A 35 -3.54 0.41 7.16
C VAL A 35 -2.45 0.99 6.28
N THR A 36 -1.95 2.15 6.67
CA THR A 36 -0.88 2.83 5.94
C THR A 36 0.40 2.75 6.76
N PHE A 37 1.43 2.19 6.16
CA PHE A 37 2.78 2.19 6.68
C PHE A 37 3.52 3.40 6.11
N ALA A 38 3.68 4.44 6.94
CA ALA A 38 4.42 5.64 6.61
C ALA A 38 5.63 5.76 7.54
N PRO A 39 6.84 5.45 7.08
CA PRO A 39 8.03 5.51 7.90
C PRO A 39 8.28 6.91 8.45
N ALA A 40 8.65 7.01 9.72
CA ALA A 40 8.91 8.28 10.38
C ALA A 40 10.30 8.87 10.07
N ASN A 41 11.21 8.05 9.56
CA ASN A 41 12.59 8.43 9.26
C ASN A 41 13.14 7.70 8.04
N ALA A 42 14.28 8.17 7.53
CA ALA A 42 14.91 7.61 6.34
C ALA A 42 15.38 6.16 6.51
N ARG A 43 15.74 5.74 7.73
CA ARG A 43 16.17 4.36 8.02
C ARG A 43 15.02 3.38 7.88
N ASP A 44 13.87 3.70 8.44
CA ASP A 44 12.67 2.86 8.37
C ASP A 44 12.09 2.86 6.95
N ALA A 45 12.15 4.00 6.25
CA ALA A 45 11.80 4.09 4.84
C ALA A 45 12.68 3.18 3.99
N GLY A 46 13.98 3.16 4.23
CA GLY A 46 14.92 2.27 3.55
C GLY A 46 14.67 0.80 3.84
N ALA A 47 14.35 0.45 5.07
CA ALA A 47 14.01 -0.92 5.46
C ALA A 47 12.73 -1.41 4.76
N LEU A 48 11.69 -0.60 4.72
CA LEU A 48 10.46 -0.90 4.03
C LEU A 48 10.65 -1.00 2.51
N ALA A 49 11.42 -0.08 1.92
CA ALA A 49 11.79 -0.13 0.51
C ALA A 49 12.55 -1.41 0.17
N THR A 50 13.49 -1.82 1.01
CA THR A 50 14.22 -3.08 0.86
C THR A 50 13.29 -4.28 0.92
N GLY A 51 12.37 -4.32 1.87
CA GLY A 51 11.35 -5.37 1.97
C GLY A 51 10.49 -5.48 0.72
N LEU A 52 10.00 -4.36 0.18
CA LEU A 52 9.23 -4.33 -1.06
C LEU A 52 10.07 -4.80 -2.27
N ARG A 53 11.36 -4.46 -2.32
CA ARG A 53 12.27 -4.91 -3.39
C ARG A 53 12.53 -6.42 -3.31
N VAL A 54 12.72 -6.97 -2.12
CA VAL A 54 12.85 -8.42 -1.90
C VAL A 54 11.55 -9.13 -2.32
N TYR A 55 10.41 -8.62 -1.90
CA TYR A 55 9.11 -9.16 -2.32
C TYR A 55 8.94 -9.12 -3.84
N SER A 56 9.32 -8.02 -4.49
CA SER A 56 9.21 -7.88 -5.94
C SER A 56 10.08 -8.90 -6.68
N LYS A 57 11.31 -9.11 -6.22
CA LYS A 57 12.22 -10.13 -6.79
C LYS A 57 11.67 -11.54 -6.62
N TYR A 58 11.17 -11.88 -5.43
CA TYR A 58 10.57 -13.18 -5.17
C TYR A 58 9.36 -13.46 -6.06
N ARG A 59 8.57 -12.43 -6.35
CA ARG A 59 7.39 -12.52 -7.23
C ARG A 59 7.70 -12.31 -8.72
N GLY A 60 8.96 -12.13 -9.08
CA GLY A 60 9.37 -11.85 -10.47
C GLY A 60 8.87 -10.51 -11.01
N LEU A 61 8.68 -9.53 -10.13
CA LEU A 61 8.21 -8.20 -10.48
C LEU A 61 9.39 -7.27 -10.74
N HIS A 62 9.39 -6.58 -11.86
CA HIS A 62 10.45 -5.63 -12.22
C HIS A 62 9.87 -4.23 -12.40
N GLY A 63 10.38 -3.28 -11.62
CA GLY A 63 10.06 -1.85 -11.73
C GLY A 63 8.64 -1.50 -11.31
N ALA A 64 7.73 -1.30 -12.26
CA ALA A 64 6.32 -1.00 -12.02
C ALA A 64 5.46 -2.23 -12.30
N ARG A 65 4.57 -2.57 -11.38
CA ARG A 65 3.62 -3.65 -11.58
C ARG A 65 2.24 -3.30 -11.09
N ILE A 66 1.28 -3.45 -11.98
CA ILE A 66 -0.15 -3.43 -11.65
C ILE A 66 -0.69 -4.83 -11.88
N ARG A 67 -1.32 -5.40 -10.85
CA ARG A 67 -2.07 -6.64 -10.94
C ARG A 67 -3.48 -6.41 -10.45
N GLN A 68 -4.44 -6.70 -11.30
CA GLN A 68 -5.86 -6.59 -11.00
C GLN A 68 -6.53 -7.94 -11.22
N SER A 69 -7.37 -8.34 -10.26
CA SER A 69 -8.21 -9.53 -10.34
C SER A 69 -9.61 -9.17 -9.86
N GLY A 70 -10.63 -9.51 -10.64
CA GLY A 70 -12.02 -9.13 -10.39
C GLY A 70 -12.53 -8.09 -11.39
N HIS A 71 -13.59 -7.37 -11.03
CA HIS A 71 -14.32 -6.50 -11.94
C HIS A 71 -14.35 -5.05 -11.45
N GLY A 72 -14.36 -4.10 -12.41
CA GLY A 72 -14.50 -2.67 -12.12
C GLY A 72 -13.31 -2.05 -11.38
N ASN A 73 -12.14 -2.67 -11.44
CA ASN A 73 -10.93 -2.16 -10.81
C ASN A 73 -10.24 -1.14 -11.72
N ALA A 74 -9.74 -0.07 -11.14
CA ALA A 74 -8.95 0.95 -11.82
C ALA A 74 -7.60 1.14 -11.12
N ALA A 75 -6.51 1.21 -11.88
CA ALA A 75 -5.19 1.46 -11.33
C ALA A 75 -4.36 2.32 -12.27
N GLY A 76 -3.63 3.28 -11.71
CA GLY A 76 -2.68 4.13 -12.42
C GLY A 76 -1.36 4.21 -11.69
N LEU A 77 -0.24 4.09 -12.42
CA LEU A 77 1.10 4.18 -11.86
C LEU A 77 1.97 5.10 -12.73
N GLY A 78 2.42 6.21 -12.14
CA GLY A 78 3.33 7.16 -12.77
C GLY A 78 4.66 7.23 -12.01
N ARG A 79 5.76 7.24 -12.74
CA ARG A 79 7.10 7.36 -12.15
C ARG A 79 7.91 8.39 -12.93
N ASN A 80 8.61 9.24 -12.20
CA ASN A 80 9.56 10.19 -12.73
C ASN A 80 10.86 10.08 -11.94
N GLY A 81 11.95 9.67 -12.59
CA GLY A 81 13.24 9.38 -11.98
C GLY A 81 13.66 7.92 -12.18
N ARG A 82 14.73 7.51 -11.51
CA ARG A 82 15.36 6.20 -11.68
C ARG A 82 15.18 5.32 -10.44
N GLY A 83 15.24 4.01 -10.63
CA GLY A 83 15.23 3.05 -9.53
C GLY A 83 13.92 2.95 -8.75
N ASN A 84 12.86 3.59 -9.20
CA ASN A 84 11.56 3.56 -8.50
C ASN A 84 10.87 2.21 -8.65
N LEU A 85 10.35 1.68 -7.55
CA LEU A 85 9.52 0.49 -7.50
C LEU A 85 8.09 0.85 -7.07
N GLY A 86 7.13 0.60 -7.95
CA GLY A 86 5.71 0.76 -7.65
C GLY A 86 4.96 -0.56 -7.82
N ILE A 87 4.21 -0.96 -6.81
CA ILE A 87 3.38 -2.16 -6.83
C ILE A 87 1.95 -1.76 -6.51
N ILE A 88 1.02 -2.12 -7.39
CA ILE A 88 -0.41 -2.04 -7.13
C ILE A 88 -0.99 -3.43 -7.31
N HIS A 89 -1.57 -3.97 -6.25
CA HIS A 89 -2.24 -5.26 -6.26
C HIS A 89 -3.68 -5.08 -5.81
N GLN A 90 -4.63 -5.37 -6.70
CA GLN A 90 -6.06 -5.29 -6.44
C GLN A 90 -6.70 -6.66 -6.63
N GLU A 91 -7.39 -7.15 -5.62
CA GLU A 91 -8.12 -8.41 -5.64
C GLU A 91 -9.54 -8.22 -5.10
N GLY A 92 -10.50 -8.33 -5.99
CA GLY A 92 -11.92 -8.09 -5.71
C GLY A 92 -12.52 -7.11 -6.70
N ASN A 93 -13.50 -6.30 -6.29
CA ASN A 93 -14.28 -5.49 -7.19
C ASN A 93 -14.34 -4.01 -6.80
N GLY A 94 -14.29 -3.12 -7.81
CA GLY A 94 -14.51 -1.69 -7.62
C GLY A 94 -13.38 -0.97 -6.90
N HIS A 95 -12.16 -1.49 -6.92
CA HIS A 95 -11.00 -0.83 -6.35
C HIS A 95 -10.48 0.29 -7.26
N SER A 96 -9.99 1.36 -6.64
CA SER A 96 -9.28 2.43 -7.33
C SER A 96 -7.94 2.70 -6.66
N ALA A 97 -6.87 2.77 -7.44
CA ALA A 97 -5.54 3.10 -6.93
C ALA A 97 -4.76 3.99 -7.90
N ILE A 98 -4.13 5.02 -7.36
CA ILE A 98 -3.18 5.86 -8.10
C ILE A 98 -1.89 5.95 -7.27
N LEU A 99 -0.76 5.65 -7.91
CA LEU A 99 0.56 5.83 -7.32
C LEU A 99 1.41 6.70 -8.25
N ARG A 100 1.92 7.80 -7.73
CA ARG A 100 2.88 8.65 -8.42
C ARG A 100 4.16 8.74 -7.60
N GLN A 101 5.29 8.48 -8.25
CA GLN A 101 6.62 8.55 -7.64
C GLN A 101 7.48 9.54 -8.40
N ASN A 102 7.96 10.58 -7.71
CA ASN A 102 8.84 11.62 -8.22
C ASN A 102 10.15 11.61 -7.44
N GLY A 103 11.26 11.40 -8.11
CA GLY A 103 12.58 11.25 -7.53
C GLY A 103 13.17 9.89 -7.83
N ASN A 104 14.17 9.48 -7.06
CA ASN A 104 14.94 8.28 -7.33
C ASN A 104 14.84 7.26 -6.19
N ASP A 105 14.93 5.99 -6.53
CA ASP A 105 15.02 4.86 -5.60
C ASP A 105 13.86 4.76 -4.58
N ASN A 106 12.70 5.30 -4.92
CA ASN A 106 11.50 5.18 -4.13
C ASN A 106 10.87 3.79 -4.30
N ALA A 107 10.25 3.28 -3.23
CA ALA A 107 9.48 2.04 -3.28
C ALA A 107 8.14 2.19 -2.58
N TYR A 108 7.05 1.84 -3.24
CA TYR A 108 5.72 1.89 -2.64
C TYR A 108 4.85 0.73 -3.09
N GLY A 109 4.07 0.19 -2.14
CA GLY A 109 3.09 -0.86 -2.40
C GLY A 109 1.67 -0.43 -2.03
N ILE A 110 0.72 -0.66 -2.92
CA ILE A 110 -0.71 -0.52 -2.65
C ILE A 110 -1.36 -1.88 -2.83
N PHE A 111 -1.99 -2.39 -1.76
CA PHE A 111 -2.63 -3.69 -1.72
C PHE A 111 -4.09 -3.53 -1.31
N GLN A 112 -5.00 -3.86 -2.20
CA GLN A 112 -6.44 -3.67 -2.02
C GLN A 112 -7.18 -4.98 -2.20
N PHE A 113 -8.04 -5.31 -1.25
CA PHE A 113 -8.79 -6.55 -1.20
C PHE A 113 -10.27 -6.31 -0.91
N GLY A 114 -11.12 -7.22 -1.37
CA GLY A 114 -12.55 -7.17 -1.12
C GLY A 114 -13.30 -6.26 -2.09
N ARG A 115 -13.89 -5.17 -1.61
CA ARG A 115 -14.72 -4.29 -2.44
C ARG A 115 -14.49 -2.80 -2.16
N ASN A 116 -14.58 -1.98 -3.22
CA ASN A 116 -14.74 -0.53 -3.13
C ASN A 116 -13.69 0.17 -2.24
N THR A 117 -12.43 -0.18 -2.38
CA THR A 117 -11.34 0.55 -1.72
C THR A 117 -10.69 1.55 -2.65
N GLU A 118 -10.22 2.65 -2.09
CA GLU A 118 -9.55 3.71 -2.83
C GLU A 118 -8.21 4.04 -2.17
N ALA A 119 -7.18 4.24 -2.97
CA ALA A 119 -5.88 4.70 -2.54
C ALA A 119 -5.27 5.66 -3.57
N ASN A 120 -4.85 6.84 -3.11
CA ASN A 120 -4.15 7.81 -3.92
C ASN A 120 -2.88 8.24 -3.19
N VAL A 121 -1.73 7.95 -3.81
CA VAL A 121 -0.43 8.17 -3.20
C VAL A 121 0.45 8.98 -4.14
N VAL A 122 1.06 10.02 -3.60
CA VAL A 122 2.13 10.77 -4.24
C VAL A 122 3.37 10.70 -3.34
N GLN A 123 4.44 10.15 -3.87
CA GLN A 123 5.72 10.02 -3.19
C GLN A 123 6.73 10.93 -3.88
N ASN A 124 7.28 11.89 -3.13
CA ASN A 124 8.26 12.83 -3.63
C ASN A 124 9.57 12.69 -2.85
N GLY A 125 10.70 12.89 -3.52
CA GLY A 125 12.02 12.77 -2.95
C GLY A 125 12.71 11.46 -3.32
N ASP A 126 13.80 11.15 -2.65
CA ASP A 126 14.65 10.01 -2.96
C ASP A 126 14.67 9.00 -1.81
N GLY A 127 14.72 7.71 -2.14
CA GLY A 127 14.86 6.62 -1.18
C GLY A 127 13.68 6.40 -0.25
N GLY A 128 12.52 6.97 -0.58
CA GLY A 128 11.29 6.79 0.21
C GLY A 128 10.73 5.38 0.12
N GLY A 129 10.09 4.94 1.21
CA GLY A 129 9.37 3.66 1.26
C GLY A 129 8.00 3.82 1.90
N GLY A 130 7.01 3.08 1.43
CA GLY A 130 5.69 3.08 2.03
C GLY A 130 4.83 1.93 1.52
N ALA A 131 3.75 1.64 2.24
CA ALA A 131 2.76 0.67 1.82
C ALA A 131 1.37 0.99 2.37
N ILE A 132 0.35 0.68 1.60
CA ILE A 132 -1.05 0.72 2.03
C ILE A 132 -1.66 -0.66 1.82
N PHE A 133 -2.34 -1.15 2.84
CA PHE A 133 -3.18 -2.33 2.80
C PHE A 133 -4.62 -1.92 3.08
N SER A 134 -5.53 -2.19 2.16
CA SER A 134 -6.94 -1.85 2.30
C SER A 134 -7.81 -3.09 2.10
N TYR A 135 -8.83 -3.23 2.93
CA TYR A 135 -9.86 -4.26 2.79
C TYR A 135 -11.25 -3.63 2.89
N GLY A 136 -12.09 -3.90 1.90
CA GLY A 136 -13.46 -3.43 1.85
C GLY A 136 -14.48 -4.58 1.75
N TRP A 137 -15.69 -4.41 2.30
CA TRP A 137 -16.78 -5.42 2.24
C TRP A 137 -18.15 -4.81 2.01
#